data_a5d611fb8ae2dddfe9f95635edf9e228
#
_entry.id   a5d611fb8ae2dddfe9f95635edf9e228
#
_cell.length_a   1.000
_cell.length_b   1.000
_cell.length_c   1.000
_cell.angle_alpha   90.00
_cell.angle_beta   90.00
_cell.angle_gamma   90.00
#
_symmetry.space_group_name_H-M   'P 1'
#
loop_
_entity.id
_entity.type
_entity.pdbx_description
1 polymer ?
#
loop_
_entity_poly.entity_id
_entity_poly.type
_entity_poly.pdbx_seq_one_letter_code
_entity_poly.pdbx_strand_id
1 'polypeptide(L)'
;MGIREFMSSAKKAKGRRVHKARNSWGVKDAFHYYRKVRPKESKYVLTDVEFLSIIRKTNDILRQLIIQGEEITLPEKMGKLELRKKQTIVEFKEGKLKTNLPIDWNSTLKLWYEDEQSRKEKRLKRQETKEVFKVFYNKRRAEYPNKSFYQFHINREIKKGLKQKIKNGEIDALLIYKIKHGKDN
;
A
#
# COMPACT_ATOMS: atom_id res chain seq x y z
N MET A 1 22.28 6.46 -25.24
CA MET A 1 20.98 6.23 -24.59
C MET A 1 20.70 7.39 -23.63
N GLY A 2 19.62 8.12 -23.83
CA GLY A 2 19.26 9.26 -22.98
C GLY A 2 18.80 8.83 -21.59
N ILE A 3 18.87 9.71 -20.59
CA ILE A 3 18.47 9.41 -19.20
C ILE A 3 17.02 8.92 -19.10
N ARG A 4 16.09 9.44 -19.92
CA ARG A 4 14.68 9.00 -19.94
C ARG A 4 14.53 7.56 -20.44
N GLU A 5 15.28 7.17 -21.47
CA GLU A 5 15.31 5.81 -22.00
C GLU A 5 15.93 4.84 -21.00
N PHE A 6 17.05 5.23 -20.38
CA PHE A 6 17.68 4.46 -19.32
C PHE A 6 16.71 4.21 -18.17
N MET A 7 16.05 5.26 -17.65
CA MET A 7 15.09 5.13 -16.54
C MET A 7 13.89 4.26 -16.93
N SER A 8 13.44 4.30 -18.18
CA SER A 8 12.37 3.45 -18.68
C SER A 8 12.80 1.98 -18.78
N SER A 9 14.00 1.72 -19.30
CA SER A 9 14.54 0.37 -19.43
C SER A 9 14.84 -0.28 -18.09
N ALA A 10 15.38 0.49 -17.14
CA ALA A 10 15.67 0.02 -15.79
C ALA A 10 14.41 -0.32 -14.96
N LYS A 11 13.27 0.32 -15.28
CA LYS A 11 11.97 0.04 -14.62
C LYS A 11 11.21 -1.15 -15.21
N LYS A 12 11.58 -1.60 -16.40
CA LYS A 12 10.94 -2.76 -17.03
C LYS A 12 11.41 -4.05 -16.35
N ALA A 13 10.45 -4.85 -15.87
CA ALA A 13 10.78 -6.19 -15.40
C ALA A 13 11.32 -7.03 -16.57
N LYS A 14 12.48 -7.64 -16.39
CA LYS A 14 13.05 -8.56 -17.37
C LYS A 14 12.29 -9.88 -17.29
N GLY A 15 11.66 -10.27 -18.41
CA GLY A 15 11.00 -11.56 -18.55
C GLY A 15 9.52 -11.63 -18.13
N ARG A 16 8.95 -12.81 -18.30
CA ARG A 16 7.57 -13.13 -17.92
C ARG A 16 7.44 -13.16 -16.40
N ARG A 17 6.33 -12.67 -15.86
CA ARG A 17 6.02 -12.85 -14.43
C ARG A 17 5.96 -14.35 -14.13
N VAL A 18 6.86 -14.81 -13.26
CA VAL A 18 6.97 -16.22 -12.86
C VAL A 18 5.76 -16.66 -12.03
N HIS A 19 5.16 -15.74 -11.27
CA HIS A 19 4.01 -16.01 -10.43
C HIS A 19 2.78 -15.25 -10.91
N LYS A 20 1.76 -15.98 -11.36
CA LYS A 20 0.40 -15.46 -11.50
C LYS A 20 -0.32 -15.75 -10.19
N ALA A 21 -1.04 -14.75 -9.65
CA ALA A 21 -1.99 -15.02 -8.59
C ALA A 21 -3.01 -16.05 -9.11
N ARG A 22 -2.96 -17.25 -8.56
CA ARG A 22 -3.99 -18.27 -8.77
C ARG A 22 -4.98 -18.11 -7.63
N ASN A 23 -6.26 -18.32 -7.89
CA ASN A 23 -7.33 -18.23 -6.87
C ASN A 23 -7.50 -16.82 -6.25
N SER A 24 -7.22 -15.75 -7.00
CA SER A 24 -7.57 -14.40 -6.57
C SER A 24 -9.05 -14.14 -6.89
N TRP A 25 -9.80 -13.75 -5.87
CA TRP A 25 -11.18 -13.30 -6.04
C TRP A 25 -11.20 -11.92 -6.68
N GLY A 26 -11.86 -11.82 -7.83
CA GLY A 26 -12.08 -10.57 -8.55
C GLY A 26 -13.52 -10.07 -8.40
N VAL A 27 -13.82 -8.96 -9.05
CA VAL A 27 -15.16 -8.35 -9.00
C VAL A 27 -16.21 -9.28 -9.65
N LYS A 28 -15.83 -10.03 -10.67
CA LYS A 28 -16.73 -11.05 -11.28
C LYS A 28 -17.09 -12.16 -10.31
N ASP A 29 -16.11 -12.63 -9.53
CA ASP A 29 -16.36 -13.65 -8.51
C ASP A 29 -17.27 -13.13 -7.39
N ALA A 30 -17.08 -11.85 -7.01
CA ALA A 30 -17.95 -11.16 -6.07
C ALA A 30 -19.40 -11.07 -6.62
N PHE A 31 -19.58 -10.80 -7.93
CA PHE A 31 -20.89 -10.78 -8.56
C PHE A 31 -21.54 -12.16 -8.58
N HIS A 32 -20.78 -13.23 -8.90
CA HIS A 32 -21.29 -14.60 -8.83
C HIS A 32 -21.70 -14.98 -7.41
N TYR A 33 -20.91 -14.62 -6.41
CA TYR A 33 -21.26 -14.82 -5.02
C TYR A 33 -22.53 -14.05 -4.63
N TYR A 34 -22.61 -12.75 -4.97
CA TYR A 34 -23.80 -11.94 -4.74
C TYR A 34 -25.06 -12.61 -5.32
N ARG A 35 -25.03 -13.07 -6.57
CA ARG A 35 -26.16 -13.78 -7.20
C ARG A 35 -26.58 -15.04 -6.45
N LYS A 36 -25.65 -15.72 -5.79
CA LYS A 36 -25.90 -16.93 -5.02
C LYS A 36 -26.58 -16.63 -3.68
N VAL A 37 -26.18 -15.55 -3.01
CA VAL A 37 -26.60 -15.27 -1.62
C VAL A 37 -27.71 -14.22 -1.52
N ARG A 38 -27.97 -13.45 -2.57
CA ARG A 38 -28.99 -12.40 -2.55
C ARG A 38 -30.39 -12.94 -2.33
N PRO A 39 -31.30 -12.16 -1.69
CA PRO A 39 -32.72 -12.48 -1.65
C PRO A 39 -33.29 -12.58 -3.08
N LYS A 40 -34.35 -13.37 -3.25
CA LYS A 40 -34.99 -13.59 -4.57
C LYS A 40 -35.89 -12.45 -5.02
N GLU A 41 -36.21 -11.51 -4.13
CA GLU A 41 -37.05 -10.35 -4.41
C GLU A 41 -36.46 -9.48 -5.54
N SER A 42 -37.32 -8.98 -6.43
CA SER A 42 -36.90 -8.23 -7.63
C SER A 42 -36.00 -7.01 -7.32
N LYS A 43 -36.26 -6.32 -6.21
CA LYS A 43 -35.46 -5.17 -5.75
C LYS A 43 -33.99 -5.46 -5.46
N TYR A 44 -33.63 -6.76 -5.27
CA TYR A 44 -32.25 -7.20 -5.04
C TYR A 44 -31.61 -7.81 -6.30
N VAL A 45 -32.29 -7.77 -7.42
CA VAL A 45 -31.78 -8.32 -8.69
C VAL A 45 -31.03 -7.24 -9.44
N LEU A 46 -29.70 -7.21 -9.25
CA LEU A 46 -28.82 -6.33 -9.99
C LEU A 46 -28.28 -7.01 -11.25
N THR A 47 -28.17 -6.25 -12.32
CA THR A 47 -27.38 -6.62 -13.50
C THR A 47 -25.88 -6.55 -13.18
N ASP A 48 -25.04 -7.17 -14.03
CA ASP A 48 -23.58 -7.08 -13.89
C ASP A 48 -23.08 -5.62 -13.92
N VAL A 49 -23.65 -4.80 -14.80
CA VAL A 49 -23.29 -3.38 -14.95
C VAL A 49 -23.63 -2.57 -13.68
N GLU A 50 -24.81 -2.76 -13.11
CA GLU A 50 -25.24 -2.10 -11.89
C GLU A 50 -24.37 -2.50 -10.70
N PHE A 51 -24.11 -3.81 -10.54
CA PHE A 51 -23.24 -4.31 -9.49
C PHE A 51 -21.83 -3.72 -9.60
N LEU A 52 -21.24 -3.73 -10.80
CA LEU A 52 -19.93 -3.13 -11.05
C LEU A 52 -19.91 -1.62 -10.76
N SER A 53 -20.99 -0.91 -11.11
CA SER A 53 -21.12 0.52 -10.83
C SER A 53 -21.12 0.80 -9.32
N ILE A 54 -21.85 0.01 -8.55
CA ILE A 54 -21.90 0.12 -7.07
C ILE A 54 -20.49 -0.12 -6.50
N ILE A 55 -19.82 -1.21 -6.90
CA ILE A 55 -18.48 -1.53 -6.40
C ILE A 55 -17.48 -0.43 -6.74
N ARG A 56 -17.54 0.14 -7.95
CA ARG A 56 -16.66 1.27 -8.34
C ARG A 56 -16.89 2.50 -7.48
N LYS A 57 -18.14 2.90 -7.28
CA LYS A 57 -18.50 4.05 -6.41
C LYS A 57 -18.03 3.82 -4.97
N THR A 58 -18.26 2.62 -4.42
CA THR A 58 -17.79 2.26 -3.07
C THR A 58 -16.26 2.37 -2.98
N ASN A 59 -15.53 1.82 -3.95
CA ASN A 59 -14.08 1.90 -3.98
C ASN A 59 -13.57 3.35 -4.12
N ASP A 60 -14.28 4.21 -4.86
CA ASP A 60 -13.94 5.62 -5.00
C ASP A 60 -14.15 6.40 -3.68
N ILE A 61 -15.23 6.12 -2.97
CA ILE A 61 -15.48 6.70 -1.64
C ILE A 61 -14.37 6.24 -0.66
N LEU A 62 -14.07 4.94 -0.60
CA LEU A 62 -12.99 4.40 0.23
C LEU A 62 -11.64 5.03 -0.11
N ARG A 63 -11.35 5.22 -1.40
CA ARG A 63 -10.14 5.90 -1.86
C ARG A 63 -10.06 7.33 -1.32
N GLN A 64 -11.15 8.08 -1.40
CA GLN A 64 -11.21 9.47 -0.91
C GLN A 64 -11.01 9.53 0.60
N LEU A 65 -11.70 8.69 1.37
CA LEU A 65 -11.56 8.62 2.83
C LEU A 65 -10.11 8.28 3.23
N ILE A 66 -9.48 7.31 2.57
CA ILE A 66 -8.07 6.97 2.83
C ILE A 66 -7.15 8.16 2.52
N ILE A 67 -7.38 8.88 1.42
CA ILE A 67 -6.58 10.06 1.05
C ILE A 67 -6.79 11.21 2.03
N GLN A 68 -7.95 11.32 2.66
CA GLN A 68 -8.24 12.28 3.71
C GLN A 68 -7.63 11.90 5.07
N GLY A 69 -7.07 10.69 5.17
CA GLY A 69 -6.48 10.18 6.41
C GLY A 69 -7.49 9.64 7.41
N GLU A 70 -8.74 9.46 6.98
CA GLU A 70 -9.82 8.97 7.82
C GLU A 70 -9.60 7.52 8.27
N GLU A 71 -10.05 7.21 9.48
CA GLU A 71 -10.12 5.85 9.98
C GLU A 71 -11.36 5.16 9.40
N ILE A 72 -11.18 4.03 8.75
CA ILE A 72 -12.27 3.26 8.14
C ILE A 72 -12.47 1.97 8.91
N THR A 73 -13.59 1.84 9.58
CA THR A 73 -14.01 0.57 10.17
C THR A 73 -14.61 -0.32 9.09
N LEU A 74 -14.04 -1.50 8.91
CA LEU A 74 -14.54 -2.48 7.94
C LEU A 74 -15.72 -3.25 8.53
N PRO A 75 -16.73 -3.59 7.70
CA PRO A 75 -17.90 -4.35 8.14
C PRO A 75 -17.51 -5.74 8.62
N GLU A 76 -18.49 -6.48 9.17
CA GLU A 76 -18.37 -7.88 9.60
C GLU A 76 -17.14 -8.13 10.50
N LYS A 77 -16.83 -7.18 11.39
CA LYS A 77 -15.70 -7.27 12.31
C LYS A 77 -14.36 -7.58 11.60
N MET A 78 -14.19 -7.10 10.38
CA MET A 78 -12.92 -7.28 9.64
C MET A 78 -11.78 -6.39 10.13
N GLY A 79 -12.03 -5.50 11.09
CA GLY A 79 -11.01 -4.59 11.63
C GLY A 79 -11.07 -3.20 11.03
N LYS A 80 -9.94 -2.47 11.04
CA LYS A 80 -9.90 -1.06 10.63
C LYS A 80 -8.74 -0.76 9.69
N LEU A 81 -8.93 0.21 8.80
CA LEU A 81 -7.86 0.86 8.05
C LEU A 81 -7.57 2.22 8.68
N GLU A 82 -6.32 2.49 8.99
CA GLU A 82 -5.91 3.72 9.63
C GLU A 82 -4.58 4.23 9.10
N LEU A 83 -4.42 5.54 9.03
CA LEU A 83 -3.14 6.16 8.68
C LEU A 83 -2.27 6.23 9.93
N ARG A 84 -1.06 5.73 9.83
CA ARG A 84 -0.07 5.74 10.90
C ARG A 84 1.25 6.32 10.42
N LYS A 85 1.95 7.02 11.31
CA LYS A 85 3.29 7.50 11.08
C LYS A 85 4.29 6.86 12.03
N LYS A 86 5.54 6.74 11.58
CA LYS A 86 6.67 6.26 12.36
C LYS A 86 7.83 7.22 12.17
N GLN A 87 8.57 7.45 13.22
CA GLN A 87 9.83 8.18 13.11
C GLN A 87 10.81 7.44 12.21
N THR A 88 11.63 8.21 11.52
CA THR A 88 12.72 7.68 10.72
C THR A 88 13.75 7.04 11.62
N ILE A 89 14.18 5.86 11.23
CA ILE A 89 15.27 5.11 11.87
C ILE A 89 16.42 5.08 10.87
N VAL A 90 17.59 5.54 11.30
CA VAL A 90 18.84 5.42 10.54
C VAL A 90 19.89 4.93 11.51
N GLU A 91 20.25 3.66 11.40
CA GLU A 91 21.22 3.00 12.26
C GLU A 91 22.23 2.25 11.40
N PHE A 92 23.51 2.31 11.74
CA PHE A 92 24.54 1.45 11.18
C PHE A 92 24.79 0.30 12.13
N LYS A 93 24.55 -0.94 11.66
CA LYS A 93 24.82 -2.16 12.42
C LYS A 93 25.63 -3.12 11.54
N GLU A 94 26.77 -3.57 12.05
CA GLU A 94 27.64 -4.50 11.34
C GLU A 94 28.03 -4.05 9.92
N GLY A 95 28.33 -2.75 9.76
CA GLY A 95 28.67 -2.15 8.48
C GLY A 95 27.51 -2.01 7.48
N LYS A 96 26.27 -2.35 7.89
CA LYS A 96 25.07 -2.25 7.05
C LYS A 96 24.12 -1.16 7.56
N LEU A 97 23.59 -0.37 6.62
CA LEU A 97 22.57 0.63 6.92
C LEU A 97 21.22 -0.04 7.19
N LYS A 98 20.74 0.08 8.44
CA LYS A 98 19.40 -0.33 8.83
C LYS A 98 18.49 0.90 8.91
N THR A 99 17.49 0.96 8.02
CA THR A 99 16.60 2.11 7.95
C THR A 99 15.21 1.74 7.45
N ASN A 100 14.20 2.49 7.89
CA ASN A 100 12.81 2.41 7.40
C ASN A 100 12.51 3.44 6.30
N LEU A 101 13.50 4.25 5.88
CA LEU A 101 13.33 5.22 4.81
C LEU A 101 13.04 4.54 3.48
N PRO A 102 12.02 4.99 2.74
CA PRO A 102 11.74 4.48 1.41
C PRO A 102 12.85 4.85 0.41
N ILE A 103 13.05 4.01 -0.58
CA ILE A 103 14.01 4.26 -1.65
C ILE A 103 13.46 5.33 -2.58
N ASP A 104 14.27 6.34 -2.87
CA ASP A 104 14.01 7.28 -3.95
C ASP A 104 14.54 6.71 -5.27
N TRP A 105 13.65 6.03 -5.98
CA TRP A 105 14.01 5.42 -7.25
C TRP A 105 14.39 6.43 -8.34
N ASN A 106 13.84 7.63 -8.31
CA ASN A 106 14.18 8.64 -9.32
C ASN A 106 15.62 9.11 -9.12
N SER A 107 15.97 9.48 -7.89
CA SER A 107 17.35 9.90 -7.55
C SER A 107 18.34 8.74 -7.65
N THR A 108 17.94 7.52 -7.31
CA THR A 108 18.76 6.30 -7.47
C THR A 108 19.06 6.03 -8.95
N LEU A 109 18.07 6.11 -9.82
CA LEU A 109 18.27 5.86 -11.27
C LEU A 109 19.08 6.96 -11.94
N LYS A 110 18.98 8.22 -11.47
CA LYS A 110 19.86 9.28 -11.93
C LYS A 110 21.31 8.99 -11.53
N LEU A 111 21.54 8.67 -10.25
CA LEU A 111 22.87 8.27 -9.78
C LEU A 111 23.46 7.13 -10.61
N TRP A 112 22.69 6.08 -10.90
CA TRP A 112 23.13 4.94 -11.69
C TRP A 112 23.36 5.25 -13.17
N TYR A 113 22.75 6.31 -13.68
CA TYR A 113 22.99 6.81 -15.03
C TYR A 113 24.32 7.59 -15.11
N GLU A 114 24.60 8.39 -14.08
CA GLU A 114 25.77 9.26 -13.98
C GLU A 114 27.03 8.49 -13.56
N ASP A 115 26.85 7.47 -12.69
CA ASP A 115 27.94 6.68 -12.12
C ASP A 115 27.67 5.16 -12.29
N GLU A 116 28.43 4.55 -13.21
CA GLU A 116 28.33 3.13 -13.49
C GLU A 116 28.79 2.26 -12.30
N GLN A 117 29.74 2.74 -11.51
CA GLN A 117 30.21 2.02 -10.32
C GLN A 117 29.09 1.93 -9.27
N SER A 118 28.39 3.02 -9.01
CA SER A 118 27.21 3.03 -8.12
C SER A 118 26.10 2.10 -8.62
N ARG A 119 25.98 1.90 -9.93
CA ARG A 119 25.04 0.93 -10.52
C ARG A 119 25.47 -0.51 -10.27
N LYS A 120 26.77 -0.83 -10.46
CA LYS A 120 27.33 -2.16 -10.20
C LYS A 120 27.21 -2.54 -8.73
N GLU A 121 27.48 -1.62 -7.83
CA GLU A 121 27.38 -1.77 -6.38
C GLU A 121 25.94 -1.70 -5.87
N LYS A 122 24.97 -1.37 -6.73
CA LYS A 122 23.55 -1.18 -6.38
C LYS A 122 23.33 -0.17 -5.24
N ARG A 123 24.11 0.92 -5.25
CA ARG A 123 23.95 2.00 -4.28
C ARG A 123 22.57 2.62 -4.42
N LEU A 124 21.86 2.79 -3.30
CA LEU A 124 20.48 3.29 -3.27
C LEU A 124 20.42 4.66 -2.60
N LYS A 125 19.78 5.63 -3.25
CA LYS A 125 19.36 6.87 -2.60
C LYS A 125 18.02 6.67 -1.91
N ARG A 126 17.88 7.21 -0.71
CA ARG A 126 16.66 7.13 0.09
C ARG A 126 16.04 8.51 0.25
N GLN A 127 14.74 8.54 0.51
CA GLN A 127 14.04 9.81 0.77
C GLN A 127 14.48 10.35 2.13
N GLU A 128 14.77 11.65 2.18
CA GLU A 128 15.08 12.35 3.41
C GLU A 128 13.77 12.86 4.03
N THR A 129 13.19 12.07 4.89
CA THR A 129 11.97 12.42 5.61
C THR A 129 12.13 12.14 7.10
N LYS A 130 11.59 13.01 7.95
CA LYS A 130 11.61 12.81 9.41
C LYS A 130 10.65 11.70 9.83
N GLU A 131 9.59 11.51 9.09
CA GLU A 131 8.51 10.56 9.38
C GLU A 131 8.13 9.77 8.14
N VAL A 132 7.75 8.51 8.35
CA VAL A 132 7.24 7.59 7.30
C VAL A 132 5.79 7.27 7.58
N PHE A 133 4.92 7.62 6.64
CA PHE A 133 3.50 7.36 6.71
C PHE A 133 3.14 6.03 6.02
N LYS A 134 2.21 5.31 6.62
CA LYS A 134 1.71 4.04 6.07
C LYS A 134 0.24 3.85 6.42
N VAL A 135 -0.57 3.46 5.45
CA VAL A 135 -1.90 2.92 5.73
C VAL A 135 -1.72 1.54 6.36
N PHE A 136 -2.28 1.37 7.52
CA PHE A 136 -2.16 0.16 8.33
C PHE A 136 -3.51 -0.52 8.45
N TYR A 137 -3.52 -1.84 8.24
CA TYR A 137 -4.68 -2.66 8.50
C TYR A 137 -4.62 -3.20 9.93
N ASN A 138 -5.41 -2.59 10.81
CA ASN A 138 -5.49 -2.97 12.21
C ASN A 138 -6.47 -4.13 12.40
N LYS A 139 -5.95 -5.31 12.68
CA LYS A 139 -6.72 -6.54 12.87
C LYS A 139 -6.93 -6.92 14.33
N ARG A 140 -6.57 -6.05 15.27
CA ARG A 140 -6.59 -6.38 16.71
C ARG A 140 -7.98 -6.84 17.17
N ARG A 141 -9.03 -6.19 16.67
CA ARG A 141 -10.44 -6.50 16.98
C ARG A 141 -11.15 -7.26 15.86
N ALA A 142 -10.40 -7.80 14.92
CA ALA A 142 -11.00 -8.58 13.84
C ALA A 142 -11.35 -9.98 14.33
N GLU A 143 -12.47 -10.53 13.84
CA GLU A 143 -13.01 -11.83 14.26
C GLU A 143 -13.22 -12.78 13.06
N TYR A 144 -12.19 -12.92 12.22
CA TYR A 144 -12.20 -13.89 11.12
C TYR A 144 -10.97 -14.81 11.19
N PRO A 145 -11.04 -16.03 10.63
CA PRO A 145 -9.93 -16.98 10.65
C PRO A 145 -8.75 -16.50 9.78
N ASN A 146 -7.55 -17.01 10.08
CA ASN A 146 -6.34 -16.75 9.28
C ASN A 146 -5.99 -15.27 9.11
N LYS A 147 -6.16 -14.46 10.14
CA LYS A 147 -5.90 -13.00 10.12
C LYS A 147 -4.50 -12.62 9.60
N SER A 148 -3.48 -13.46 9.85
CA SER A 148 -2.11 -13.22 9.41
C SER A 148 -1.95 -13.26 7.89
N PHE A 149 -2.77 -14.05 7.22
CA PHE A 149 -2.71 -14.23 5.77
C PHE A 149 -3.14 -12.98 4.99
N TYR A 150 -4.15 -12.26 5.48
CA TYR A 150 -4.72 -11.11 4.76
C TYR A 150 -3.89 -9.84 5.00
N GLN A 151 -3.56 -9.15 3.92
CA GLN A 151 -2.86 -7.88 3.93
C GLN A 151 -3.62 -6.86 3.09
N PHE A 152 -3.53 -5.59 3.48
CA PHE A 152 -4.10 -4.49 2.73
C PHE A 152 -2.99 -3.68 2.06
N HIS A 153 -3.10 -3.49 0.76
CA HIS A 153 -2.15 -2.72 -0.02
C HIS A 153 -2.86 -1.62 -0.79
N ILE A 154 -2.46 -0.39 -0.54
CA ILE A 154 -2.96 0.77 -1.29
C ILE A 154 -2.31 0.84 -2.67
N ASN A 155 -3.08 1.28 -3.66
CA ASN A 155 -2.61 1.48 -5.01
C ASN A 155 -1.71 2.74 -5.14
N ARG A 156 -1.18 2.98 -6.34
CA ARG A 156 -0.28 4.11 -6.61
C ARG A 156 -0.96 5.47 -6.48
N GLU A 157 -2.24 5.56 -6.86
CA GLU A 157 -3.00 6.81 -6.83
C GLU A 157 -3.26 7.26 -5.40
N ILE A 158 -3.70 6.36 -4.53
CA ILE A 158 -3.87 6.62 -3.10
C ILE A 158 -2.55 7.07 -2.48
N LYS A 159 -1.43 6.40 -2.80
CA LYS A 159 -0.11 6.79 -2.32
C LYS A 159 0.28 8.20 -2.74
N LYS A 160 -0.04 8.59 -3.99
CA LYS A 160 0.24 9.94 -4.50
C LYS A 160 -0.62 10.98 -3.78
N GLY A 161 -1.94 10.75 -3.66
CA GLY A 161 -2.85 11.65 -2.98
C GLY A 161 -2.47 11.87 -1.51
N LEU A 162 -2.20 10.78 -0.77
CA LEU A 162 -1.71 10.84 0.61
C LEU A 162 -0.41 11.65 0.71
N LYS A 163 0.58 11.35 -0.14
CA LYS A 163 1.86 12.07 -0.12
C LYS A 163 1.69 13.58 -0.34
N GLN A 164 0.79 13.96 -1.24
CA GLN A 164 0.51 15.37 -1.52
C GLN A 164 -0.12 16.06 -0.32
N LYS A 165 -1.16 15.48 0.27
CA LYS A 165 -1.86 16.03 1.44
C LYS A 165 -0.95 16.13 2.67
N ILE A 166 -0.14 15.11 2.93
CA ILE A 166 0.86 15.14 4.01
C ILE A 166 1.89 16.26 3.76
N LYS A 167 2.38 16.41 2.52
CA LYS A 167 3.34 17.46 2.16
C LYS A 167 2.75 18.86 2.33
N ASN A 168 1.47 19.04 2.05
CA ASN A 168 0.76 20.29 2.21
C ASN A 168 0.39 20.57 3.68
N GLY A 169 0.61 19.64 4.60
CA GLY A 169 0.20 19.77 6.01
C GLY A 169 -1.31 19.64 6.25
N GLU A 170 -2.08 19.17 5.25
CA GLU A 170 -3.53 19.04 5.35
C GLU A 170 -3.96 17.85 6.23
N ILE A 171 -3.11 16.85 6.37
CA ILE A 171 -3.38 15.65 7.17
C ILE A 171 -2.15 15.26 7.98
N ASP A 172 -2.41 14.69 9.14
CA ASP A 172 -1.42 14.05 10.00
C ASP A 172 -1.92 12.68 10.46
N ALA A 173 -1.10 11.94 11.18
CA ALA A 173 -1.42 10.60 11.64
C ALA A 173 -0.87 10.31 13.03
N LEU A 174 -1.46 9.36 13.72
CA LEU A 174 -0.99 8.91 15.03
C LEU A 174 0.45 8.37 14.93
N LEU A 175 1.32 8.90 15.77
CA LEU A 175 2.70 8.42 15.88
C LEU A 175 2.72 7.08 16.62
N ILE A 176 3.28 6.07 15.96
CA ILE A 176 3.50 4.78 16.60
C ILE A 176 4.91 4.75 17.18
N TYR A 177 4.99 4.82 18.49
CA TYR A 177 6.21 4.46 19.20
C TYR A 177 6.41 2.95 19.10
N LYS A 178 7.64 2.49 18.87
CA LYS A 178 7.99 1.10 19.16
C LYS A 178 7.83 0.90 20.66
N ILE A 179 6.80 0.18 21.06
CA ILE A 179 6.79 -0.40 22.40
C ILE A 179 7.98 -1.37 22.39
N LYS A 180 9.05 -1.02 23.09
CA LYS A 180 10.08 -1.99 23.42
C LYS A 180 9.35 -2.99 24.33
N HIS A 181 9.07 -4.18 23.81
CA HIS A 181 8.76 -5.29 24.69
C HIS A 181 10.00 -5.47 25.55
N GLY A 182 9.92 -5.02 26.79
CA GLY A 182 10.87 -5.41 27.81
C GLY A 182 10.92 -6.93 27.79
N LYS A 183 12.08 -7.48 27.65
CA LYS A 183 12.32 -8.86 28.04
C LYS A 183 12.19 -8.82 29.56
N ASP A 184 11.02 -9.17 30.04
CA ASP A 184 10.88 -9.56 31.42
C ASP A 184 11.72 -10.83 31.59
N ASN A 185 12.72 -10.73 32.50
CA ASN A 185 13.56 -11.84 32.97
C ASN A 185 12.71 -12.89 33.70
#